data_c0206aa5f5f687ac5a442b7e62c22a86
#
_entry.id   c0206aa5f5f687ac5a442b7e62c22a86
#
_cell.length_a   1.000
_cell.length_b   1.000
_cell.length_c   1.000
_cell.angle_alpha   90.00
_cell.angle_beta   90.00
_cell.angle_gamma   90.00
#
_symmetry.space_group_name_H-M   'P 1'
#
loop_
_entity.id
_entity.type
_entity.pdbx_description
1 polymer ?
#
loop_
_entity_poly.entity_id
_entity_poly.type
_entity_poly.pdbx_seq_one_letter_code
_entity_poly.pdbx_strand_id
1 'polypeptide(L)'
;QELNLILGDKLKGESLGINKPERYWTTLISAYSGARLNEVCQLNISDIEKMDEIWAINFNADSEDKSVKTEAGNRIIPLHPKLIELGLLDYVKQIQSQNQEKLFPNLKKMRSTGYGTMISRWFAKYLKKLGIKKKGKNFHSFRHTVVNKLITKKVYEPFIKELIGHSHGSITLDVYGGRKPLSVLLNECVVKIGAC
;
A
#
# COMPACT_ATOMS: atom_id res chain seq x y z
N GLN A 1 4.28 -12.34 -15.12
CA GLN A 1 5.74 -12.52 -15.17
C GLN A 1 6.51 -11.30 -14.61
N GLU A 2 6.27 -10.06 -15.07
CA GLU A 2 7.00 -8.87 -14.60
C GLU A 2 6.81 -8.61 -13.10
N LEU A 3 5.61 -8.81 -12.57
CA LEU A 3 5.31 -8.57 -11.15
C LEU A 3 6.11 -9.52 -10.25
N ASN A 4 6.18 -10.80 -10.61
CA ASN A 4 6.99 -11.79 -9.89
C ASN A 4 8.49 -11.43 -9.93
N LEU A 5 8.98 -10.89 -11.05
CA LEU A 5 10.36 -10.42 -11.15
C LEU A 5 10.62 -9.21 -10.24
N ILE A 6 9.65 -8.30 -10.12
CA ILE A 6 9.76 -7.11 -9.25
C ILE A 6 9.72 -7.51 -7.76
N LEU A 7 8.84 -8.44 -7.37
CA LEU A 7 8.57 -8.77 -5.97
C LEU A 7 9.36 -9.98 -5.45
N GLY A 8 10.17 -10.62 -6.30
CA GLY A 8 10.94 -11.81 -5.98
C GLY A 8 12.23 -11.55 -5.17
N ASP A 9 13.13 -12.52 -5.16
CA ASP A 9 14.36 -12.52 -4.33
C ASP A 9 15.26 -11.31 -4.56
N LYS A 10 15.26 -10.75 -5.77
CA LYS A 10 16.00 -9.51 -6.04
C LYS A 10 15.51 -8.33 -5.21
N LEU A 11 14.21 -8.23 -4.95
CA LEU A 11 13.68 -7.18 -4.07
C LEU A 11 14.21 -7.37 -2.64
N LYS A 12 14.22 -8.60 -2.12
CA LYS A 12 14.79 -8.89 -0.80
C LYS A 12 16.26 -8.48 -0.72
N GLY A 13 17.09 -8.88 -1.68
CA GLY A 13 18.51 -8.54 -1.72
C GLY A 13 18.76 -7.04 -1.82
N GLU A 14 18.03 -6.33 -2.68
CA GLU A 14 18.17 -4.87 -2.90
C GLU A 14 17.55 -4.02 -1.76
N SER A 15 16.95 -4.65 -0.79
CA SER A 15 16.26 -4.00 0.32
C SER A 15 16.70 -4.54 1.68
N LEU A 16 16.29 -5.73 2.06
CA LEU A 16 16.60 -6.31 3.37
C LEU A 16 18.08 -6.66 3.49
N GLY A 17 18.69 -7.19 2.43
CA GLY A 17 20.11 -7.54 2.40
C GLY A 17 21.06 -6.34 2.58
N ILE A 18 20.58 -5.10 2.39
CA ILE A 18 21.33 -3.87 2.59
C ILE A 18 20.72 -2.97 3.68
N ASN A 19 19.92 -3.54 4.55
CA ASN A 19 19.25 -2.85 5.66
C ASN A 19 18.42 -1.63 5.22
N LYS A 20 17.59 -1.80 4.18
CA LYS A 20 16.64 -0.80 3.68
C LYS A 20 15.22 -1.37 3.63
N PRO A 21 14.65 -1.78 4.79
CA PRO A 21 13.35 -2.45 4.86
C PRO A 21 12.21 -1.60 4.28
N GLU A 22 12.33 -0.27 4.31
CA GLU A 22 11.38 0.64 3.71
C GLU A 22 11.18 0.38 2.20
N ARG A 23 12.21 -0.07 1.48
CA ARG A 23 12.10 -0.41 0.05
C ARG A 23 11.26 -1.66 -0.16
N TYR A 24 11.45 -2.66 0.69
CA TYR A 24 10.74 -3.92 0.64
C TYR A 24 9.27 -3.74 0.98
N TRP A 25 8.98 -3.21 2.16
CA TRP A 25 7.63 -3.11 2.67
C TRP A 25 6.77 -2.09 1.91
N THR A 26 7.29 -0.93 1.53
CA THR A 26 6.52 0.02 0.71
C THR A 26 6.13 -0.59 -0.63
N THR A 27 7.01 -1.37 -1.23
CA THR A 27 6.74 -2.05 -2.52
C THR A 27 5.66 -3.12 -2.35
N LEU A 28 5.76 -3.98 -1.34
CA LEU A 28 4.79 -5.04 -1.09
C LEU A 28 3.42 -4.48 -0.68
N ILE A 29 3.38 -3.54 0.26
CA ILE A 29 2.11 -2.92 0.68
C ILE A 29 1.40 -2.30 -0.53
N SER A 30 2.11 -1.56 -1.38
CA SER A 30 1.51 -0.97 -2.58
C SER A 30 1.05 -2.02 -3.60
N ALA A 31 1.78 -3.12 -3.76
CA ALA A 31 1.43 -4.20 -4.68
C ALA A 31 0.18 -4.96 -4.24
N TYR A 32 -0.03 -5.10 -2.93
CA TYR A 32 -1.13 -5.86 -2.34
C TYR A 32 -2.32 -5.00 -1.87
N SER A 33 -2.23 -3.67 -1.95
CA SER A 33 -3.32 -2.77 -1.57
C SER A 33 -3.75 -1.81 -2.69
N GLY A 34 -2.89 -1.56 -3.66
CA GLY A 34 -3.09 -0.49 -4.64
C GLY A 34 -3.00 0.92 -4.06
N ALA A 35 -2.52 1.09 -2.82
CA ALA A 35 -2.35 2.39 -2.17
C ALA A 35 -1.33 3.25 -2.91
N ARG A 36 -1.47 4.58 -2.80
CA ARG A 36 -0.51 5.52 -3.37
C ARG A 36 0.79 5.48 -2.58
N LEU A 37 1.93 5.63 -3.27
CA LEU A 37 3.25 5.56 -2.63
C LEU A 37 3.36 6.45 -1.39
N ASN A 38 2.91 7.69 -1.46
CA ASN A 38 3.02 8.60 -0.31
C ASN A 38 2.12 8.19 0.85
N GLU A 39 0.92 7.63 0.58
CA GLU A 39 0.03 7.08 1.60
C GLU A 39 0.75 5.96 2.38
N VAL A 40 1.48 5.08 1.69
CA VAL A 40 2.24 4.00 2.32
C VAL A 40 3.47 4.53 3.06
N CYS A 41 4.22 5.45 2.45
CA CYS A 41 5.46 5.94 3.03
C CYS A 41 5.28 6.77 4.31
N GLN A 42 4.11 7.35 4.52
CA GLN A 42 3.80 8.19 5.69
C GLN A 42 3.16 7.43 6.86
N LEU A 43 2.96 6.11 6.75
CA LEU A 43 2.30 5.32 7.78
C LEU A 43 3.03 5.43 9.13
N ASN A 44 2.23 5.58 10.19
CA ASN A 44 2.65 5.38 11.55
C ASN A 44 2.47 3.90 11.93
N ILE A 45 3.12 3.45 12.97
CA ILE A 45 2.93 2.11 13.53
C ILE A 45 1.46 1.91 13.96
N SER A 46 0.87 2.94 14.57
CA SER A 46 -0.53 2.95 15.01
C SER A 46 -1.56 2.84 13.88
N ASP A 47 -1.16 3.09 12.63
CA ASP A 47 -2.05 2.91 11.47
C ASP A 47 -2.22 1.43 11.09
N ILE A 48 -1.45 0.52 11.70
CA ILE A 48 -1.60 -0.92 11.50
C ILE A 48 -2.19 -1.50 12.78
N GLU A 49 -3.46 -1.83 12.73
CA GLU A 49 -4.23 -2.24 13.89
C GLU A 49 -5.13 -3.45 13.58
N LYS A 50 -5.56 -4.13 14.63
CA LYS A 50 -6.51 -5.25 14.52
C LYS A 50 -7.91 -4.74 14.87
N MET A 51 -8.83 -4.80 13.92
CA MET A 51 -10.22 -4.39 14.05
C MET A 51 -11.11 -5.58 13.65
N ASP A 52 -12.11 -5.90 14.46
CA ASP A 52 -13.02 -7.03 14.22
C ASP A 52 -12.28 -8.31 13.83
N GLU A 53 -11.22 -8.65 14.58
CA GLU A 53 -10.30 -9.78 14.35
C GLU A 53 -9.52 -9.74 13.02
N ILE A 54 -9.63 -8.66 12.24
CA ILE A 54 -8.94 -8.48 10.96
C ILE A 54 -7.83 -7.43 11.11
N TRP A 55 -6.61 -7.77 10.72
CA TRP A 55 -5.54 -6.79 10.61
C TRP A 55 -5.82 -5.83 9.43
N ALA A 56 -5.70 -4.54 9.69
CA ALA A 56 -6.03 -3.49 8.76
C ALA A 56 -4.96 -2.39 8.70
N ILE A 57 -4.97 -1.62 7.62
CA ILE A 57 -4.21 -0.37 7.48
C ILE A 57 -5.21 0.78 7.45
N ASN A 58 -5.02 1.77 8.32
CA ASN A 58 -5.74 3.02 8.33
C ASN A 58 -4.95 4.09 7.55
N PHE A 59 -5.32 4.34 6.30
CA PHE A 59 -4.79 5.47 5.55
C PHE A 59 -5.54 6.73 5.94
N ASN A 60 -4.86 7.69 6.56
CA ASN A 60 -5.45 8.91 7.11
C ASN A 60 -4.51 10.12 6.92
N ALA A 61 -5.01 11.29 7.32
CA ALA A 61 -4.29 12.55 7.39
C ALA A 61 -4.46 13.19 8.77
N ASP A 62 -4.45 12.38 9.83
CA ASP A 62 -4.77 12.79 11.22
C ASP A 62 -3.61 13.54 11.91
N SER A 63 -2.46 13.70 11.25
CA SER A 63 -1.33 14.47 11.75
C SER A 63 -0.80 15.45 10.70
N GLU A 64 -0.19 16.55 11.13
CA GLU A 64 0.32 17.63 10.24
C GLU A 64 1.32 17.14 9.18
N ASP A 65 1.99 16.04 9.45
CA ASP A 65 2.99 15.48 8.54
C ASP A 65 2.40 14.49 7.54
N LYS A 66 1.13 14.08 7.71
CA LYS A 66 0.41 13.20 6.78
C LYS A 66 -0.45 14.00 5.79
N SER A 67 -0.73 13.40 4.67
CA SER A 67 -1.65 13.96 3.67
C SER A 67 -2.29 12.88 2.82
N VAL A 68 -3.55 13.06 2.48
CA VAL A 68 -4.25 12.29 1.45
C VAL A 68 -4.65 13.22 0.31
N LYS A 69 -4.66 12.70 -0.91
CA LYS A 69 -4.94 13.52 -2.10
C LYS A 69 -6.40 13.98 -2.17
N THR A 70 -7.31 13.19 -1.62
CA THR A 70 -8.76 13.43 -1.60
C THR A 70 -9.33 12.88 -0.31
N GLU A 71 -10.50 13.34 0.10
CA GLU A 71 -11.19 12.85 1.29
C GLU A 71 -11.41 11.33 1.25
N ALA A 72 -11.77 10.77 0.10
CA ALA A 72 -11.86 9.33 -0.12
C ALA A 72 -10.52 8.58 0.08
N GLY A 73 -9.41 9.31 0.19
CA GLY A 73 -8.11 8.75 0.59
C GLY A 73 -8.08 8.29 2.04
N ASN A 74 -8.89 8.92 2.93
CA ASN A 74 -9.09 8.48 4.31
C ASN A 74 -9.91 7.20 4.32
N ARG A 75 -9.25 6.07 4.56
CA ARG A 75 -9.89 4.76 4.51
C ARG A 75 -9.15 3.72 5.32
N ILE A 76 -9.89 2.73 5.78
CA ILE A 76 -9.34 1.55 6.45
C ILE A 76 -9.53 0.36 5.51
N ILE A 77 -8.46 -0.36 5.25
CA ILE A 77 -8.49 -1.53 4.39
C ILE A 77 -7.86 -2.73 5.08
N PRO A 78 -8.37 -3.95 4.85
CA PRO A 78 -7.75 -5.16 5.38
C PRO A 78 -6.32 -5.35 4.85
N LEU A 79 -5.42 -5.83 5.72
CA LEU A 79 -4.12 -6.34 5.28
C LEU A 79 -4.31 -7.59 4.41
N HIS A 80 -3.61 -7.63 3.30
CA HIS A 80 -3.56 -8.86 2.50
C HIS A 80 -2.86 -9.97 3.30
N PRO A 81 -3.42 -11.20 3.37
CA PRO A 81 -2.84 -12.31 4.13
C PRO A 81 -1.37 -12.57 3.80
N LYS A 82 -0.98 -12.39 2.55
CA LYS A 82 0.41 -12.53 2.11
C LYS A 82 1.38 -11.55 2.79
N LEU A 83 0.96 -10.35 3.14
CA LEU A 83 1.80 -9.40 3.89
C LEU A 83 2.06 -9.90 5.30
N ILE A 84 1.06 -10.52 5.93
CA ILE A 84 1.17 -11.14 7.26
C ILE A 84 2.12 -12.34 7.19
N GLU A 85 1.92 -13.24 6.23
CA GLU A 85 2.79 -14.40 5.98
C GLU A 85 4.25 -14.01 5.74
N LEU A 86 4.49 -12.90 5.04
CA LEU A 86 5.83 -12.38 4.77
C LEU A 86 6.49 -11.69 5.99
N GLY A 87 5.78 -11.57 7.12
CA GLY A 87 6.31 -11.04 8.37
C GLY A 87 6.15 -9.54 8.55
N LEU A 88 5.17 -8.88 7.89
CA LEU A 88 4.93 -7.44 8.09
C LEU A 88 4.66 -7.11 9.56
N LEU A 89 3.89 -7.94 10.27
CA LEU A 89 3.57 -7.70 11.68
C LEU A 89 4.80 -7.83 12.59
N ASP A 90 5.73 -8.70 12.26
CA ASP A 90 6.99 -8.82 12.99
C ASP A 90 7.88 -7.59 12.77
N TYR A 91 7.89 -7.06 11.53
CA TYR A 91 8.54 -5.80 11.23
C TYR A 91 7.91 -4.63 12.00
N VAL A 92 6.58 -4.55 12.08
CA VAL A 92 5.86 -3.55 12.90
C VAL A 92 6.31 -3.62 14.36
N LYS A 93 6.30 -4.80 14.98
CA LYS A 93 6.76 -5.03 16.36
C LYS A 93 8.23 -4.61 16.54
N GLN A 94 9.10 -4.96 15.59
CA GLN A 94 10.51 -4.56 15.62
C GLN A 94 10.68 -3.04 15.64
N ILE A 95 9.95 -2.31 14.79
CA ILE A 95 10.03 -0.84 14.76
C ILE A 95 9.42 -0.24 16.02
N GLN A 96 8.33 -0.82 16.54
CA GLN A 96 7.71 -0.41 17.79
C GLN A 96 8.67 -0.56 18.99
N SER A 97 9.44 -1.65 19.06
CA SER A 97 10.42 -1.87 20.14
C SER A 97 11.58 -0.87 20.12
N GLN A 98 11.77 -0.16 19.00
CA GLN A 98 12.75 0.92 18.86
C GLN A 98 12.18 2.30 19.25
N ASN A 99 10.98 2.36 19.84
CA ASN A 99 10.27 3.59 20.21
C ASN A 99 10.09 4.57 19.03
N GLN A 100 9.91 4.03 17.82
CA GLN A 100 9.63 4.83 16.64
C GLN A 100 8.12 5.04 16.51
N GLU A 101 7.71 6.20 16.00
CA GLU A 101 6.31 6.49 15.65
C GLU A 101 6.02 6.05 14.21
N LYS A 102 6.94 6.37 13.29
CA LYS A 102 6.80 6.04 11.86
C LYS A 102 7.13 4.58 11.59
N LEU A 103 6.31 3.94 10.75
CA LEU A 103 6.61 2.60 10.24
C LEU A 103 7.91 2.55 9.44
N PHE A 104 8.26 3.66 8.78
CA PHE A 104 9.49 3.81 7.99
C PHE A 104 10.32 5.00 8.47
N PRO A 105 10.98 4.90 9.63
CA PRO A 105 11.67 6.03 10.27
C PRO A 105 12.82 6.61 9.43
N ASN A 106 13.38 5.83 8.50
CA ASN A 106 14.45 6.31 7.60
C ASN A 106 13.93 7.19 6.45
N LEU A 107 12.62 7.26 6.23
CA LEU A 107 12.04 8.14 5.21
C LEU A 107 11.86 9.55 5.75
N LYS A 108 12.36 10.54 4.99
CA LYS A 108 12.22 11.95 5.33
C LYS A 108 11.15 12.61 4.46
N LYS A 109 10.29 13.41 5.10
CA LYS A 109 9.29 14.22 4.38
C LYS A 109 10.00 15.32 3.58
N MET A 110 9.80 15.34 2.28
CA MET A 110 10.24 16.43 1.42
C MET A 110 9.10 17.46 1.30
N ARG A 111 9.44 18.75 1.41
CA ARG A 111 8.47 19.85 1.47
C ARG A 111 7.44 19.83 0.32
N SER A 112 7.87 19.55 -0.90
CA SER A 112 7.01 19.59 -2.10
C SER A 112 6.46 18.25 -2.54
N THR A 113 7.03 17.11 -2.10
CA THR A 113 6.74 15.77 -2.66
C THR A 113 6.42 14.70 -1.63
N GLY A 114 6.40 15.06 -0.33
CA GLY A 114 6.10 14.13 0.76
C GLY A 114 7.19 13.09 1.01
N TYR A 115 6.82 11.94 1.58
CA TYR A 115 7.75 10.88 1.98
C TYR A 115 8.20 9.96 0.84
N GLY A 116 7.43 9.87 -0.25
CA GLY A 116 7.62 8.88 -1.31
C GLY A 116 8.82 9.12 -2.25
N THR A 117 9.47 10.30 -2.20
CA THR A 117 10.48 10.71 -3.19
C THR A 117 11.68 9.75 -3.24
N MET A 118 12.22 9.37 -2.09
CA MET A 118 13.38 8.46 -2.03
C MET A 118 13.05 7.09 -2.61
N ILE A 119 11.89 6.55 -2.23
CA ILE A 119 11.41 5.25 -2.72
C ILE A 119 11.15 5.31 -4.23
N SER A 120 10.49 6.36 -4.72
CA SER A 120 10.23 6.54 -6.16
C SER A 120 11.51 6.57 -6.99
N ARG A 121 12.52 7.32 -6.55
CA ARG A 121 13.83 7.39 -7.21
C ARG A 121 14.57 6.05 -7.21
N TRP A 122 14.58 5.38 -6.06
CA TRP A 122 15.17 4.05 -5.95
C TRP A 122 14.45 3.06 -6.86
N PHE A 123 13.13 3.02 -6.83
CA PHE A 123 12.32 2.09 -7.62
C PHE A 123 12.54 2.26 -9.13
N ALA A 124 12.68 3.51 -9.61
CA ALA A 124 13.02 3.78 -10.99
C ALA A 124 14.38 3.16 -11.41
N LYS A 125 15.40 3.22 -10.52
CA LYS A 125 16.70 2.57 -10.72
C LYS A 125 16.57 1.04 -10.66
N TYR A 126 15.78 0.53 -9.72
CA TYR A 126 15.51 -0.89 -9.56
C TYR A 126 14.85 -1.50 -10.81
N LEU A 127 13.82 -0.86 -11.37
CA LEU A 127 13.22 -1.29 -12.63
C LEU A 127 14.21 -1.29 -13.81
N LYS A 128 15.11 -0.31 -13.86
CA LYS A 128 16.19 -0.29 -14.87
C LYS A 128 17.14 -1.48 -14.71
N LYS A 129 17.53 -1.80 -13.47
CA LYS A 129 18.39 -2.96 -13.14
C LYS A 129 17.73 -4.30 -13.51
N LEU A 130 16.41 -4.39 -13.41
CA LEU A 130 15.65 -5.57 -13.83
C LEU A 130 15.44 -5.67 -15.35
N GLY A 131 15.87 -4.67 -16.14
CA GLY A 131 15.65 -4.63 -17.57
C GLY A 131 14.21 -4.37 -18.03
N ILE A 132 13.32 -3.97 -17.11
CA ILE A 132 11.88 -3.79 -17.37
C ILE A 132 11.43 -2.34 -17.36
N LYS A 133 12.37 -1.38 -17.28
CA LYS A 133 12.06 0.04 -17.29
C LYS A 133 11.56 0.46 -18.67
N LYS A 134 10.24 0.78 -18.76
CA LYS A 134 9.60 1.35 -19.94
C LYS A 134 8.98 2.72 -19.60
N LYS A 135 8.74 3.56 -20.61
CA LYS A 135 8.04 4.84 -20.43
C LYS A 135 6.67 4.59 -19.72
N GLY A 136 6.37 5.37 -18.70
CA GLY A 136 5.14 5.24 -17.93
C GLY A 136 5.17 4.21 -16.79
N LYS A 137 6.12 3.26 -16.75
CA LYS A 137 6.26 2.33 -15.62
C LYS A 137 6.88 3.03 -14.41
N ASN A 138 6.12 3.12 -13.36
CA ASN A 138 6.51 3.73 -12.11
C ASN A 138 5.78 3.05 -10.94
N PHE A 139 5.91 3.57 -9.74
CA PHE A 139 5.29 3.00 -8.55
C PHE A 139 3.75 2.96 -8.65
N HIS A 140 3.14 3.94 -9.32
CA HIS A 140 1.68 3.98 -9.51
C HIS A 140 1.14 2.82 -10.36
N SER A 141 2.01 2.13 -11.10
CA SER A 141 1.64 0.93 -11.87
C SER A 141 1.12 -0.21 -11.01
N PHE A 142 1.53 -0.31 -9.73
CA PHE A 142 0.95 -1.28 -8.79
C PHE A 142 -0.56 -1.06 -8.63
N ARG A 143 -0.97 0.18 -8.47
CA ARG A 143 -2.39 0.55 -8.33
C ARG A 143 -3.19 0.15 -9.57
N HIS A 144 -2.68 0.46 -10.77
CA HIS A 144 -3.31 0.01 -12.02
C HIS A 144 -3.40 -1.52 -12.10
N THR A 145 -2.37 -2.22 -11.66
CA THR A 145 -2.35 -3.69 -11.64
C THR A 145 -3.42 -4.25 -10.69
N VAL A 146 -3.54 -3.70 -9.48
CA VAL A 146 -4.56 -4.12 -8.51
C VAL A 146 -5.96 -3.88 -9.09
N VAL A 147 -6.23 -2.68 -9.59
CA VAL A 147 -7.52 -2.35 -10.19
C VAL A 147 -7.87 -3.30 -11.33
N ASN A 148 -6.95 -3.52 -12.27
CA ASN A 148 -7.17 -4.40 -13.41
C ASN A 148 -7.42 -5.86 -12.97
N LYS A 149 -6.67 -6.38 -11.99
CA LYS A 149 -6.89 -7.72 -11.44
C LYS A 149 -8.31 -7.85 -10.87
N LEU A 150 -8.77 -6.85 -10.10
CA LEU A 150 -10.08 -6.87 -9.47
C LEU A 150 -11.21 -6.76 -10.51
N ILE A 151 -11.06 -5.89 -11.52
CA ILE A 151 -12.01 -5.79 -12.65
C ILE A 151 -12.08 -7.11 -13.40
N THR A 152 -10.95 -7.71 -13.74
CA THR A 152 -10.90 -9.01 -14.43
C THR A 152 -11.60 -10.12 -13.63
N LYS A 153 -11.52 -10.06 -12.31
CA LYS A 153 -12.21 -10.97 -11.39
C LYS A 153 -13.67 -10.56 -11.10
N LYS A 154 -14.21 -9.60 -11.84
CA LYS A 154 -15.58 -9.10 -11.73
C LYS A 154 -15.97 -8.65 -10.32
N VAL A 155 -15.00 -8.07 -9.59
CA VAL A 155 -15.28 -7.47 -8.29
C VAL A 155 -16.17 -6.24 -8.48
N TYR A 156 -17.15 -6.07 -7.60
CA TYR A 156 -18.08 -4.96 -7.65
C TYR A 156 -17.34 -3.60 -7.55
N GLU A 157 -17.54 -2.73 -8.52
CA GLU A 157 -16.78 -1.48 -8.68
C GLU A 157 -16.74 -0.59 -7.43
N PRO A 158 -17.85 -0.39 -6.68
CA PRO A 158 -17.81 0.35 -5.43
C PRO A 158 -16.82 -0.20 -4.40
N PHE A 159 -16.65 -1.52 -4.31
CA PHE A 159 -15.67 -2.11 -3.40
C PHE A 159 -14.23 -1.81 -3.86
N ILE A 160 -13.99 -1.84 -5.19
CA ILE A 160 -12.70 -1.46 -5.75
C ILE A 160 -12.40 0.00 -5.42
N LYS A 161 -13.36 0.92 -5.62
CA LYS A 161 -13.21 2.35 -5.33
C LYS A 161 -12.90 2.61 -3.86
N GLU A 162 -13.59 1.94 -2.96
CA GLU A 162 -13.33 2.05 -1.52
C GLU A 162 -11.93 1.55 -1.16
N LEU A 163 -11.54 0.37 -1.64
CA LEU A 163 -10.20 -0.19 -1.41
C LEU A 163 -9.09 0.76 -1.83
N ILE A 164 -9.21 1.33 -3.02
CA ILE A 164 -8.16 2.19 -3.57
C ILE A 164 -8.29 3.67 -3.17
N GLY A 165 -9.36 4.09 -2.50
CA GLY A 165 -9.62 5.49 -2.12
C GLY A 165 -9.90 6.38 -3.34
N HIS A 166 -10.92 6.00 -4.12
CA HIS A 166 -11.54 6.84 -5.15
C HIS A 166 -12.96 7.21 -4.72
N SER A 167 -13.37 8.46 -4.98
CA SER A 167 -14.77 8.85 -4.86
C SER A 167 -15.64 8.07 -5.83
N HIS A 168 -16.87 7.76 -5.43
CA HIS A 168 -17.80 7.06 -6.31
C HIS A 168 -18.33 7.97 -7.42
N GLY A 169 -18.21 9.30 -7.26
CA GLY A 169 -18.74 10.29 -8.21
C GLY A 169 -20.26 10.38 -8.19
N SER A 170 -20.89 9.81 -7.17
CA SER A 170 -22.33 9.83 -6.94
C SER A 170 -22.59 10.14 -5.47
N ILE A 171 -23.38 11.19 -5.21
CA ILE A 171 -23.78 11.61 -3.86
C ILE A 171 -24.40 10.42 -3.08
N THR A 172 -25.21 9.61 -3.75
CA THR A 172 -25.87 8.45 -3.12
C THR A 172 -24.86 7.42 -2.61
N LEU A 173 -23.82 7.08 -3.37
CA LEU A 173 -22.82 6.09 -2.96
C LEU A 173 -21.75 6.69 -2.02
N ASP A 174 -21.42 7.97 -2.19
CA ASP A 174 -20.42 8.64 -1.34
C ASP A 174 -20.99 8.97 0.06
N VAL A 175 -22.26 9.35 0.14
CA VAL A 175 -22.90 9.79 1.40
C VAL A 175 -23.69 8.67 2.08
N TYR A 176 -24.54 7.95 1.33
CA TYR A 176 -25.44 6.96 1.89
C TYR A 176 -24.90 5.51 1.85
N GLY A 177 -23.86 5.26 1.08
CA GLY A 177 -23.29 3.91 0.92
C GLY A 177 -22.59 3.37 2.17
N GLY A 178 -22.17 4.26 3.10
CA GLY A 178 -21.39 3.91 4.29
C GLY A 178 -20.09 3.15 3.97
N ARG A 179 -19.19 3.07 4.93
CA ARG A 179 -17.99 2.22 4.80
C ARG A 179 -18.39 0.74 4.84
N LYS A 180 -17.79 -0.06 3.99
CA LYS A 180 -18.06 -1.51 3.98
C LYS A 180 -17.35 -2.19 5.14
N PRO A 181 -17.95 -3.25 5.74
CA PRO A 181 -17.28 -4.05 6.74
C PRO A 181 -15.93 -4.58 6.24
N LEU A 182 -14.93 -4.60 7.10
CA LEU A 182 -13.58 -5.09 6.75
C LEU A 182 -13.61 -6.52 6.22
N SER A 183 -14.49 -7.37 6.76
CA SER A 183 -14.68 -8.75 6.30
C SER A 183 -15.16 -8.82 4.84
N VAL A 184 -16.02 -7.90 4.42
CA VAL A 184 -16.49 -7.81 3.02
C VAL A 184 -15.34 -7.36 2.12
N LEU A 185 -14.61 -6.31 2.49
CA LEU A 185 -13.45 -5.86 1.70
C LEU A 185 -12.34 -6.91 1.65
N LEU A 186 -12.13 -7.66 2.73
CA LEU A 186 -11.17 -8.76 2.76
C LEU A 186 -11.54 -9.84 1.73
N ASN A 187 -12.75 -10.37 1.82
CA ASN A 187 -13.19 -11.51 1.03
C ASN A 187 -13.46 -11.15 -0.43
N GLU A 188 -14.09 -9.99 -0.67
CA GLU A 188 -14.52 -9.58 -2.01
C GLU A 188 -13.43 -8.85 -2.81
N CYS A 189 -12.43 -8.26 -2.14
CA CYS A 189 -11.39 -7.51 -2.82
C CYS A 189 -9.98 -8.04 -2.51
N VAL A 190 -9.56 -7.97 -1.25
CA VAL A 190 -8.15 -8.13 -0.89
C VAL A 190 -7.63 -9.52 -1.26
N VAL A 191 -8.32 -10.59 -0.88
CA VAL A 191 -7.93 -11.98 -1.26
C VAL A 191 -7.93 -12.17 -2.78
N LYS A 192 -8.79 -11.45 -3.51
CA LYS A 192 -8.87 -11.53 -4.97
C LYS A 192 -7.71 -10.83 -5.69
N ILE A 193 -6.92 -10.00 -5.02
CA ILE A 193 -5.67 -9.48 -5.61
C ILE A 193 -4.73 -10.65 -5.94
N GLY A 194 -4.77 -11.71 -5.13
CA GLY A 194 -4.00 -12.93 -5.33
C GLY A 194 -2.52 -12.74 -5.00
N ALA A 195 -1.80 -13.84 -4.85
CA ALA A 195 -0.36 -13.80 -4.71
C ALA A 195 0.29 -13.18 -5.97
N CYS A 196 1.27 -12.34 -5.72
CA CYS A 196 2.10 -11.73 -6.76
C CYS A 196 3.41 -12.50 -6.87
#